data_56492e76368f2e7f3a863e8e6bbb9bad
#
_entry.id   56492e76368f2e7f3a863e8e6bbb9bad
#
_cell.length_a   1.000
_cell.length_b   1.000
_cell.length_c   1.000
_cell.angle_alpha   90.00
_cell.angle_beta   90.00
_cell.angle_gamma   90.00
#
_symmetry.space_group_name_H-M   'P 1'
#
loop_
_entity.id
_entity.type
_entity.pdbx_description
1 polymer ?
#
loop_
_entity_poly.entity_id
_entity_poly.type
_entity_poly.pdbx_seq_one_letter_code
_entity_poly.pdbx_strand_id
1 'polypeptide(L)'
;MSDIAHEVIAQIALVLREDPHYVTPEARLAHDLGVDSLEYVSLVLALEERFGIDMPDEEAEQLRTVQQLIEYVELAVASQWPSHRHVGPAAGGRSQQPVT
;
A
#
# COMPACT_ATOMS: atom_id res chain seq x y z
N MET A 1 -7.65 -3.23 -15.21
CA MET A 1 -7.02 -2.97 -13.92
C MET A 1 -7.21 -1.53 -13.54
N SER A 2 -7.41 -1.26 -12.27
CA SER A 2 -7.62 0.11 -11.83
C SER A 2 -6.31 0.88 -11.79
N ASP A 3 -6.39 2.21 -11.72
CA ASP A 3 -5.20 3.04 -11.58
C ASP A 3 -4.44 2.70 -10.31
N ILE A 4 -5.16 2.38 -9.24
CA ILE A 4 -4.52 1.99 -7.98
C ILE A 4 -3.75 0.68 -8.17
N ALA A 5 -4.33 -0.28 -8.88
CA ALA A 5 -3.65 -1.54 -9.14
C ALA A 5 -2.35 -1.32 -9.90
N HIS A 6 -2.38 -0.47 -10.92
CA HIS A 6 -1.17 -0.15 -11.68
C HIS A 6 -0.11 0.51 -10.80
N GLU A 7 -0.54 1.41 -9.92
CA GLU A 7 0.39 2.09 -9.02
C GLU A 7 1.00 1.13 -8.00
N VAL A 8 0.20 0.23 -7.46
CA VAL A 8 0.71 -0.76 -6.51
C VAL A 8 1.76 -1.62 -7.20
N ILE A 9 1.45 -2.09 -8.40
CA ILE A 9 2.41 -2.90 -9.17
C ILE A 9 3.68 -2.11 -9.45
N ALA A 10 3.55 -0.84 -9.81
CA ALA A 10 4.69 0.02 -10.07
C ALA A 10 5.58 0.17 -8.83
N GLN A 11 4.96 0.35 -7.66
CA GLN A 11 5.73 0.47 -6.42
C GLN A 11 6.46 -0.83 -6.07
N ILE A 12 5.80 -1.96 -6.26
CA ILE A 12 6.44 -3.25 -6.03
C ILE A 12 7.65 -3.41 -6.96
N ALA A 13 7.46 -3.10 -8.23
CA ALA A 13 8.55 -3.20 -9.21
C ALA A 13 9.73 -2.31 -8.85
N LEU A 14 9.44 -1.09 -8.39
CA LEU A 14 10.49 -0.17 -7.98
C LEU A 14 11.28 -0.69 -6.78
N VAL A 15 10.60 -1.16 -5.76
CA VAL A 15 11.25 -1.64 -4.56
C VAL A 15 12.10 -2.88 -4.85
N LEU A 16 11.59 -3.77 -5.69
CA LEU A 16 12.30 -5.00 -6.02
C LEU A 16 13.26 -4.86 -7.19
N ARG A 17 13.22 -3.73 -7.88
CA ARG A 17 14.04 -3.49 -9.08
C ARG A 17 13.75 -4.53 -10.15
N GLU A 18 12.47 -4.77 -10.37
CA GLU A 18 11.98 -5.72 -11.36
C GLU A 18 11.17 -5.02 -12.42
N ASP A 19 11.02 -5.68 -13.55
CA ASP A 19 10.13 -5.20 -14.60
C ASP A 19 8.70 -5.39 -14.13
N PRO A 20 7.84 -4.36 -14.26
CA PRO A 20 6.42 -4.49 -13.83
C PRO A 20 5.70 -5.67 -14.48
N HIS A 21 6.14 -6.13 -15.65
CA HIS A 21 5.53 -7.28 -16.30
C HIS A 21 5.62 -8.56 -15.47
N TYR A 22 6.63 -8.65 -14.60
CA TYR A 22 6.79 -9.83 -13.76
C TYR A 22 5.98 -9.75 -12.48
N VAL A 23 5.38 -8.59 -12.20
CA VAL A 23 4.59 -8.39 -10.99
C VAL A 23 3.13 -8.61 -11.35
N THR A 24 2.68 -9.85 -11.28
CA THR A 24 1.30 -10.19 -11.63
C THR A 24 0.45 -10.26 -10.37
N PRO A 25 -0.87 -10.08 -10.49
CA PRO A 25 -1.75 -10.13 -9.31
C PRO A 25 -1.67 -11.45 -8.55
N GLU A 26 -1.45 -12.55 -9.27
CA GLU A 26 -1.40 -13.87 -8.65
C GLU A 26 -0.07 -14.17 -7.97
N ALA A 27 0.95 -13.36 -8.21
CA ALA A 27 2.27 -13.63 -7.67
C ALA A 27 2.27 -13.53 -6.15
N ARG A 28 2.93 -14.48 -5.51
CA ARG A 28 3.11 -14.46 -4.07
C ARG A 28 4.38 -13.67 -3.78
N LEU A 29 4.29 -12.73 -2.85
CA LEU A 29 5.37 -11.79 -2.62
C LEU A 29 6.67 -12.48 -2.20
N ALA A 30 6.60 -13.32 -1.19
CA ALA A 30 7.81 -14.01 -0.72
C ALA A 30 8.18 -15.16 -1.62
N HIS A 31 7.21 -15.96 -2.03
CA HIS A 31 7.50 -17.22 -2.74
C HIS A 31 7.85 -17.00 -4.20
N ASP A 32 7.09 -16.15 -4.88
CA ASP A 32 7.29 -15.97 -6.33
C ASP A 32 8.19 -14.79 -6.66
N LEU A 33 8.13 -13.73 -5.86
CA LEU A 33 8.90 -12.51 -6.13
C LEU A 33 10.14 -12.40 -5.24
N GLY A 34 10.29 -13.29 -4.28
CA GLY A 34 11.47 -13.30 -3.43
C GLY A 34 11.56 -12.14 -2.46
N VAL A 35 10.43 -11.59 -2.06
CA VAL A 35 10.41 -10.46 -1.13
C VAL A 35 10.79 -10.94 0.27
N ASP A 36 11.86 -10.42 0.83
CA ASP A 36 12.22 -10.74 2.21
C ASP A 36 11.58 -9.72 3.17
N SER A 37 11.82 -9.89 4.46
CA SER A 37 11.21 -9.03 5.48
C SER A 37 11.57 -7.58 5.31
N LEU A 38 12.82 -7.31 5.00
CA LEU A 38 13.30 -5.96 4.85
C LEU A 38 12.69 -5.29 3.63
N GLU A 39 12.63 -6.03 2.53
CA GLU A 39 12.00 -5.52 1.32
C GLU A 39 10.52 -5.27 1.53
N TYR A 40 9.87 -6.15 2.29
CA TYR A 40 8.46 -5.99 2.57
C TYR A 40 8.19 -4.72 3.38
N VAL A 41 9.03 -4.44 4.38
CA VAL A 41 8.90 -3.21 5.15
C VAL A 41 9.08 -1.99 4.24
N SER A 42 10.05 -2.03 3.35
CA SER A 42 10.27 -0.94 2.40
C SER A 42 9.06 -0.76 1.49
N LEU A 43 8.47 -1.86 1.05
CA LEU A 43 7.30 -1.83 0.19
C LEU A 43 6.11 -1.22 0.91
N VAL A 44 5.87 -1.64 2.16
CA VAL A 44 4.77 -1.09 2.97
C VAL A 44 4.93 0.41 3.13
N LEU A 45 6.14 0.86 3.46
CA LEU A 45 6.40 2.29 3.62
C LEU A 45 6.16 3.05 2.31
N ALA A 46 6.59 2.49 1.20
CA ALA A 46 6.39 3.12 -0.10
C ALA A 46 4.91 3.26 -0.42
N LEU A 47 4.12 2.23 -0.12
CA LEU A 47 2.67 2.27 -0.36
C LEU A 47 1.99 3.28 0.57
N GLU A 48 2.41 3.32 1.82
CA GLU A 48 1.85 4.30 2.76
C GLU A 48 2.10 5.72 2.29
N GLU A 49 3.30 5.99 1.83
CA GLU A 49 3.65 7.33 1.35
C GLU A 49 2.95 7.67 0.04
N ARG A 50 2.91 6.70 -0.86
CA ARG A 50 2.36 6.96 -2.17
C ARG A 50 0.86 7.23 -2.14
N PHE A 51 0.14 6.54 -1.26
CA PHE A 51 -1.32 6.63 -1.20
C PHE A 51 -1.84 7.38 0.02
N GLY A 52 -0.95 7.76 0.93
CA GLY A 52 -1.35 8.46 2.14
C GLY A 52 -2.22 7.60 3.05
N ILE A 53 -1.92 6.31 3.12
CA ILE A 53 -2.69 5.36 3.93
C ILE A 53 -1.83 4.82 5.07
N ASP A 54 -2.49 4.15 6.00
CA ASP A 54 -1.83 3.51 7.11
C ASP A 54 -1.97 2.01 6.98
N MET A 55 -0.85 1.29 7.07
CA MET A 55 -0.83 -0.17 6.97
C MET A 55 -0.19 -0.73 8.23
N PRO A 56 -0.99 -0.97 9.28
CA PRO A 56 -0.43 -1.52 10.53
C PRO A 56 0.22 -2.87 10.30
N ASP A 57 1.25 -3.16 11.08
CA ASP A 57 2.02 -4.39 10.93
C ASP A 57 1.15 -5.65 10.96
N GLU A 58 0.18 -5.68 11.85
CA GLU A 58 -0.69 -6.85 11.98
C GLU A 58 -1.47 -7.14 10.72
N GLU A 59 -1.92 -6.08 10.03
CA GLU A 59 -2.66 -6.25 8.80
C GLU A 59 -1.72 -6.53 7.63
N ALA A 60 -0.60 -5.84 7.60
CA ALA A 60 0.37 -6.02 6.54
C ALA A 60 0.92 -7.44 6.50
N GLU A 61 1.09 -8.05 7.67
CA GLU A 61 1.62 -9.41 7.74
C GLU A 61 0.71 -10.46 7.12
N GLN A 62 -0.55 -10.13 6.93
CA GLN A 62 -1.49 -11.08 6.36
C GLN A 62 -1.58 -11.00 4.84
N LEU A 63 -0.93 -10.01 4.25
CA LEU A 63 -0.98 -9.82 2.81
C LEU A 63 0.15 -10.60 2.17
N ARG A 64 -0.19 -11.59 1.37
CA ARG A 64 0.80 -12.50 0.81
C ARG A 64 0.96 -12.43 -0.69
N THR A 65 -0.04 -11.90 -1.38
CA THR A 65 0.00 -11.80 -2.84
C THR A 65 -0.13 -10.37 -3.29
N VAL A 66 0.27 -10.12 -4.54
CA VAL A 66 0.11 -8.80 -5.14
C VAL A 66 -1.37 -8.39 -5.13
N GLN A 67 -2.26 -9.34 -5.45
CA GLN A 67 -3.69 -9.06 -5.47
C GLN A 67 -4.20 -8.59 -4.11
N GLN A 68 -3.74 -9.23 -3.04
CA GLN A 68 -4.15 -8.84 -1.70
C GLN A 68 -3.67 -7.43 -1.36
N LEU A 69 -2.46 -7.07 -1.77
CA LEU A 69 -1.97 -5.71 -1.57
C LEU A 69 -2.81 -4.71 -2.34
N ILE A 70 -3.15 -5.03 -3.59
CA ILE A 70 -3.98 -4.15 -4.40
C ILE A 70 -5.32 -3.92 -3.72
N GLU A 71 -5.96 -4.98 -3.28
CA GLU A 71 -7.27 -4.88 -2.63
C GLU A 71 -7.21 -4.09 -1.33
N TYR A 72 -6.16 -4.32 -0.56
CA TYR A 72 -5.98 -3.58 0.69
C TYR A 72 -5.86 -2.08 0.42
N VAL A 73 -5.02 -1.71 -0.54
CA VAL A 73 -4.82 -0.30 -0.87
C VAL A 73 -6.09 0.32 -1.41
N GLU A 74 -6.82 -0.41 -2.27
CA GLU A 74 -8.06 0.10 -2.81
C GLU A 74 -9.08 0.38 -1.70
N LEU A 75 -9.20 -0.52 -0.76
CA LEU A 75 -10.12 -0.34 0.36
C LEU A 75 -9.68 0.79 1.27
N ALA A 76 -8.39 0.87 1.54
CA ALA A 76 -7.86 1.91 2.42
C ALA A 76 -8.06 3.29 1.82
N VAL A 77 -7.81 3.43 0.53
CA VAL A 77 -8.00 4.71 -0.16
C VAL A 77 -9.48 5.08 -0.18
N ALA A 78 -10.35 4.13 -0.45
CA ALA A 78 -11.80 4.37 -0.48
C ALA A 78 -12.32 4.77 0.89
N SER A 79 -11.83 4.13 1.93
CA SER A 79 -12.26 4.45 3.30
C SER A 79 -11.82 5.83 3.74
N GLN A 80 -10.61 6.21 3.32
CA GLN A 80 -10.05 7.47 3.70
C GLN A 80 -10.71 8.64 3.02
N TRP A 81 -11.11 8.42 1.79
CA TRP A 81 -11.60 9.49 0.95
C TRP A 81 -12.77 10.26 1.57
N PRO A 82 -13.84 9.61 2.04
CA PRO A 82 -14.93 10.37 2.65
C PRO A 82 -14.53 11.08 3.94
N SER A 83 -13.61 10.52 4.68
CA SER A 83 -13.17 11.13 5.93
C SER A 83 -12.48 12.44 5.72
N HIS A 84 -11.77 12.55 4.63
CA HIS A 84 -11.12 13.77 4.32
C HIS A 84 -12.05 14.89 4.20
N ARG A 85 -13.22 14.64 3.75
CA ARG A 85 -14.11 15.67 3.47
C ARG A 85 -14.66 16.31 4.63
N HIS A 86 -14.67 15.68 5.68
CA HIS A 86 -15.23 16.33 6.71
C HIS A 86 -14.28 16.77 7.72
N VAL A 87 -13.52 16.84 7.68
CA VAL A 87 -12.75 17.32 8.49
C VAL A 87 -12.49 18.42 8.80
N GLY A 88 -12.78 18.52 8.90
CA GLY A 88 -12.59 19.14 9.07
C GLY A 88 -12.02 19.43 9.80
N PRO A 89 -12.01 19.48 10.13
CA PRO A 89 -11.51 19.53 10.66
C PRO A 89 -10.88 19.54 11.05
N ALA A 90 -10.59 19.24 11.15
CA ALA A 90 -10.27 18.97 11.61
C ALA A 90 -9.53 18.89 11.82
N ALA A 91 -9.18 18.84 11.86
CA ALA A 91 -8.78 18.51 12.18
C ALA A 91 -7.99 18.23 12.26
N GLY A 92 -7.38 18.33 12.35
CA GLY A 92 -7.01 17.76 12.52
C GLY A 92 -6.24 17.29 12.47
N GLY A 93 -5.80 17.43 12.61
CA GLY A 93 -5.49 16.74 12.63
C GLY A 93 -4.67 16.31 12.58
N ARG A 94 -4.34 16.28 12.67
CA ARG A 94 -3.91 15.77 12.69
C ARG A 94 -3.41 15.66 12.78
N SER A 95 -2.95 15.60 12.78
CA SER A 95 -2.80 15.41 12.87
C SER A 95 -2.27 15.52 13.00
N GLN A 96 -2.00 15.63 13.04
CA GLN A 96 -1.97 15.60 13.13
C GLN A 96 -1.60 15.43 13.29
N GLN A 97 -1.16 15.47 13.31
CA GLN A 97 -1.15 15.36 13.41
C GLN A 97 -0.80 15.27 13.59
N PRO A 98 -0.34 15.11 13.69
CA PRO A 98 -0.28 15.10 13.79
C PRO A 98 0.12 15.21 13.95
N VAL A 99 0.39 15.17 14.03
CA VAL A 99 0.22 15.17 14.08
C VAL A 99 0.39 15.21 14.09
N THR A 100 0.83 15.31 14.23
CA THR A 100 0.52 15.20 14.22
C THR A 100 0.63 15.31 14.17
#